data_74e0da08c696540593404d76fccef565
#
_entry.id   74e0da08c696540593404d76fccef565
#
_cell.length_a   1.000
_cell.length_b   1.000
_cell.length_c   1.000
_cell.angle_alpha   90.00
_cell.angle_beta   90.00
_cell.angle_gamma   90.00
#
_symmetry.space_group_name_H-M   'P 1'
#
loop_
_entity.id
_entity.type
_entity.pdbx_description
1 polymer ?
#
loop_
_entity_poly.entity_id
_entity_poly.type
_entity_poly.pdbx_seq_one_letter_code
_entity_poly.pdbx_strand_id
1 'polypeptide(L)'
;AFLGGPLHFLSELRESFIRTLKLDEEHTIIPENSHLFAAIGSALNAKEDNSVSLTEMKDRLRNSIKLDFEVERMETLFASQEEYDAFAKRQSSYKVKTGDLATYKGNCYLGIDAGSTTTKTALVGEDGTLLYSFYSSNNGNPLKTTIRSIKEIYELLPEGAKIAYSCSTGYGEALIKAALILDEGEVETVSHYYA
;
A
#
# COMPACT_ATOMS: atom_id res chain seq x y z
N ALA A 1 -4.19 29.28 -1.09
CA ALA A 1 -3.91 28.67 0.21
C ALA A 1 -3.54 27.19 0.03
N PHE A 2 -2.62 26.71 0.85
CA PHE A 2 -2.20 25.31 0.88
C PHE A 2 -2.92 24.59 2.02
N LEU A 3 -3.84 23.69 1.69
CA LEU A 3 -4.73 23.00 2.62
C LEU A 3 -4.61 21.48 2.47
N GLY A 4 -4.97 20.76 3.54
CA GLY A 4 -4.99 19.30 3.57
C GLY A 4 -3.67 18.68 4.04
N GLY A 5 -3.73 17.40 4.41
CA GLY A 5 -2.62 16.66 5.01
C GLY A 5 -1.32 16.70 4.20
N PRO A 6 -1.33 16.30 2.91
CA PRO A 6 -0.10 16.26 2.12
C PRO A 6 0.63 17.61 2.06
N LEU A 7 -0.08 18.70 1.82
CA LEU A 7 0.52 20.04 1.72
C LEU A 7 0.87 20.67 3.07
N HIS A 8 0.32 20.15 4.17
CA HIS A 8 0.69 20.53 5.52
C HIS A 8 1.99 19.84 5.96
N PHE A 9 2.08 18.52 5.77
CA PHE A 9 3.18 17.71 6.32
C PHE A 9 4.40 17.59 5.38
N LEU A 10 4.22 17.76 4.06
CA LEU A 10 5.29 17.65 3.07
C LEU A 10 5.73 19.04 2.60
N SER A 11 6.69 19.62 3.28
CA SER A 11 7.22 20.97 2.97
C SER A 11 7.78 21.03 1.55
N GLU A 12 8.54 20.02 1.14
CA GLU A 12 9.16 19.95 -0.20
C GLU A 12 8.12 19.94 -1.33
N LEU A 13 7.01 19.23 -1.11
CA LEU A 13 5.90 19.23 -2.06
C LEU A 13 5.28 20.63 -2.18
N ARG A 14 5.01 21.27 -1.05
CA ARG A 14 4.46 22.63 -1.01
C ARG A 14 5.40 23.65 -1.66
N GLU A 15 6.67 23.61 -1.35
CA GLU A 15 7.67 24.49 -1.96
C GLU A 15 7.83 24.24 -3.46
N SER A 16 7.70 22.99 -3.92
CA SER A 16 7.69 22.67 -5.33
C SER A 16 6.50 23.33 -6.04
N PHE A 17 5.30 23.33 -5.44
CA PHE A 17 4.15 24.08 -5.96
C PHE A 17 4.42 25.58 -6.04
N ILE A 18 4.96 26.18 -4.96
CA ILE A 18 5.27 27.61 -4.91
C ILE A 18 6.23 27.99 -6.05
N ARG A 19 7.31 27.24 -6.23
CA ARG A 19 8.29 27.47 -7.30
C ARG A 19 7.69 27.29 -8.69
N THR A 20 6.96 26.20 -8.91
CA THR A 20 6.39 25.87 -10.22
C THR A 20 5.35 26.88 -10.66
N LEU A 21 4.51 27.33 -9.74
CA LEU A 21 3.46 28.33 -10.01
C LEU A 21 3.98 29.76 -9.88
N LYS A 22 5.24 29.94 -9.46
CA LYS A 22 5.88 31.25 -9.26
C LYS A 22 5.07 32.15 -8.30
N LEU A 23 4.59 31.56 -7.20
CA LEU A 23 3.82 32.29 -6.19
C LEU A 23 4.77 33.15 -5.34
N ASP A 24 4.33 34.38 -5.09
CA ASP A 24 4.97 35.29 -4.13
C ASP A 24 4.37 35.14 -2.71
N GLU A 25 4.84 35.93 -1.77
CA GLU A 25 4.38 35.88 -0.38
C GLU A 25 2.90 36.27 -0.25
N GLU A 26 2.42 37.24 -1.03
CA GLU A 26 1.03 37.71 -0.99
C GLU A 26 0.06 36.61 -1.47
N HIS A 27 0.48 35.81 -2.46
CA HIS A 27 -0.32 34.72 -3.03
C HIS A 27 -0.06 33.36 -2.38
N THR A 28 0.82 33.31 -1.36
CA THR A 28 1.16 32.10 -0.63
C THR A 28 0.58 32.11 0.78
N ILE A 29 -0.55 31.44 0.98
CA ILE A 29 -1.20 31.35 2.28
C ILE A 29 -1.03 29.93 2.82
N ILE A 30 -0.34 29.81 3.97
CA ILE A 30 -0.10 28.54 4.67
C ILE A 30 -0.70 28.65 6.07
N PRO A 31 -2.00 28.35 6.24
CA PRO A 31 -2.62 28.45 7.55
C PRO A 31 -2.03 27.45 8.54
N GLU A 32 -1.90 27.88 9.78
CA GLU A 32 -1.72 26.97 10.90
C GLU A 32 -2.87 25.94 10.90
N ASN A 33 -2.68 24.72 11.21
CA ASN A 33 -3.73 23.69 11.17
C ASN A 33 -4.38 23.45 9.80
N SER A 34 -3.69 23.77 8.70
CA SER A 34 -4.21 23.59 7.33
C SER A 34 -4.69 22.16 7.03
N HIS A 35 -4.18 21.15 7.73
CA HIS A 35 -4.61 19.74 7.65
C HIS A 35 -6.00 19.48 8.21
N LEU A 36 -6.52 20.37 9.07
CA LEU A 36 -7.85 20.25 9.70
C LEU A 36 -8.94 21.01 8.96
N PHE A 37 -8.63 21.76 7.91
CA PHE A 37 -9.59 22.65 7.26
C PHE A 37 -10.83 21.97 6.72
N ALA A 38 -10.71 20.74 6.22
CA ALA A 38 -11.88 19.97 5.80
C ALA A 38 -12.83 19.66 6.98
N ALA A 39 -12.27 19.26 8.13
CA ALA A 39 -13.07 19.02 9.34
C ALA A 39 -13.66 20.31 9.92
N ILE A 40 -12.89 21.40 9.92
CA ILE A 40 -13.38 22.73 10.34
C ILE A 40 -14.52 23.17 9.44
N GLY A 41 -14.38 23.07 8.13
CA GLY A 41 -15.44 23.39 7.17
C GLY A 41 -16.70 22.56 7.37
N SER A 42 -16.55 21.26 7.64
CA SER A 42 -17.68 20.38 7.96
C SER A 42 -18.40 20.81 9.25
N ALA A 43 -17.63 21.17 10.29
CA ALA A 43 -18.20 21.65 11.55
C ALA A 43 -18.95 22.99 11.38
N LEU A 44 -18.37 23.93 10.61
CA LEU A 44 -19.00 25.22 10.32
C LEU A 44 -20.26 25.12 9.44
N ASN A 45 -20.37 24.06 8.65
CA ASN A 45 -21.54 23.79 7.82
C ASN A 45 -22.63 22.95 8.54
N ALA A 46 -22.38 22.57 9.80
CA ALA A 46 -23.38 21.86 10.60
C ALA A 46 -24.59 22.77 10.88
N LYS A 47 -25.79 22.23 10.68
CA LYS A 47 -27.04 22.95 10.93
C LYS A 47 -27.63 22.55 12.27
N GLU A 48 -28.16 23.52 13.00
CA GLU A 48 -28.76 23.32 14.35
C GLU A 48 -29.97 22.39 14.34
N ASP A 49 -30.74 22.38 13.24
CA ASP A 49 -31.93 21.54 13.08
C ASP A 49 -31.61 20.03 12.99
N ASN A 50 -30.36 19.69 12.75
CA ASN A 50 -29.85 18.32 12.75
C ASN A 50 -29.10 17.94 14.04
N SER A 51 -29.22 18.74 15.10
CA SER A 51 -28.54 18.47 16.36
C SER A 51 -29.14 17.25 17.06
N VAL A 52 -28.32 16.38 17.61
CA VAL A 52 -28.68 15.25 18.46
C VAL A 52 -28.01 15.39 19.82
N SER A 53 -28.73 15.04 20.89
CA SER A 53 -28.14 15.06 22.22
C SER A 53 -27.03 14.01 22.36
N LEU A 54 -26.07 14.26 23.27
CA LEU A 54 -25.03 13.30 23.58
C LEU A 54 -25.56 11.94 24.03
N THR A 55 -26.68 11.95 24.77
CA THR A 55 -27.35 10.74 25.23
C THR A 55 -27.91 9.95 24.05
N GLU A 56 -28.62 10.62 23.16
CA GLU A 56 -29.14 9.99 21.94
C GLU A 56 -28.03 9.43 21.03
N MET A 57 -26.93 10.16 20.89
CA MET A 57 -25.79 9.69 20.14
C MET A 57 -25.17 8.43 20.75
N LYS A 58 -25.04 8.37 22.09
CA LYS A 58 -24.55 7.18 22.79
C LYS A 58 -25.51 5.99 22.63
N ASP A 59 -26.78 6.22 22.64
CA ASP A 59 -27.80 5.18 22.47
C ASP A 59 -27.81 4.65 21.03
N ARG A 60 -27.65 5.51 20.03
CA ARG A 60 -27.46 5.11 18.63
C ARG A 60 -26.22 4.26 18.44
N LEU A 61 -25.10 4.60 19.09
CA LEU A 61 -23.86 3.82 19.00
C LEU A 61 -23.94 2.46 19.71
N ARG A 62 -24.77 2.34 20.78
CA ARG A 62 -24.99 1.08 21.49
C ARG A 62 -25.96 0.15 20.76
N ASN A 63 -26.98 0.72 20.14
CA ASN A 63 -27.93 0.00 19.32
C ASN A 63 -27.43 0.02 17.88
N SER A 64 -27.12 -1.13 17.30
CA SER A 64 -26.61 -1.27 15.93
C SER A 64 -27.25 -0.24 14.99
N ILE A 65 -26.44 0.67 14.43
CA ILE A 65 -26.92 1.70 13.51
C ILE A 65 -27.47 0.99 12.27
N LYS A 66 -28.80 1.00 12.10
CA LYS A 66 -29.38 0.65 10.81
C LYS A 66 -29.18 1.85 9.89
N LEU A 67 -28.32 1.70 8.93
CA LEU A 67 -28.06 2.72 7.90
C LEU A 67 -29.14 2.60 6.83
N ASP A 68 -30.24 3.34 6.98
CA ASP A 68 -31.37 3.34 6.03
C ASP A 68 -31.02 3.98 4.67
N PHE A 69 -29.81 4.51 4.51
CA PHE A 69 -29.35 5.13 3.26
C PHE A 69 -28.39 4.25 2.44
N GLU A 70 -28.20 3.00 2.86
CA GLU A 70 -27.43 2.09 2.02
C GLU A 70 -28.23 1.73 0.76
N VAL A 71 -27.62 2.01 -0.37
CA VAL A 71 -28.01 1.50 -1.68
C VAL A 71 -28.15 -0.03 -1.59
N GLU A 72 -29.00 -0.62 -2.42
CA GLU A 72 -29.23 -2.06 -2.50
C GLU A 72 -27.94 -2.86 -2.25
N ARG A 73 -27.93 -3.62 -1.18
CA ARG A 73 -26.81 -4.52 -0.88
C ARG A 73 -26.85 -5.67 -1.88
N MET A 74 -25.70 -6.00 -2.42
CA MET A 74 -25.54 -7.26 -3.12
C MET A 74 -25.82 -8.42 -2.17
N GLU A 75 -26.20 -9.56 -2.71
CA GLU A 75 -26.30 -10.78 -1.93
C GLU A 75 -24.98 -11.10 -1.23
N THR A 76 -25.05 -11.82 -0.13
CA THR A 76 -23.87 -12.26 0.60
C THR A 76 -22.99 -13.12 -0.32
N LEU A 77 -21.67 -12.99 -0.20
CA LEU A 77 -20.71 -13.73 -1.04
C LEU A 77 -20.89 -15.26 -0.92
N PHE A 78 -21.32 -15.73 0.23
CA PHE A 78 -21.63 -17.14 0.50
C PHE A 78 -23.01 -17.24 1.14
N ALA A 79 -23.86 -18.12 0.65
CA ALA A 79 -25.20 -18.36 1.19
C ALA A 79 -25.17 -19.22 2.47
N SER A 80 -24.11 -20.01 2.68
CA SER A 80 -23.96 -20.88 3.84
C SER A 80 -22.49 -21.06 4.25
N GLN A 81 -22.29 -21.64 5.45
CA GLN A 81 -20.95 -21.97 5.94
C GLN A 81 -20.31 -23.07 5.08
N GLU A 82 -21.09 -24.04 4.60
CA GLU A 82 -20.61 -25.11 3.74
C GLU A 82 -20.06 -24.59 2.41
N GLU A 83 -20.70 -23.57 1.83
CA GLU A 83 -20.24 -22.91 0.62
C GLU A 83 -18.90 -22.19 0.86
N TYR A 84 -18.78 -21.48 1.97
CA TYR A 84 -17.51 -20.86 2.39
C TYR A 84 -16.41 -21.91 2.59
N ASP A 85 -16.71 -23.03 3.27
CA ASP A 85 -15.74 -24.08 3.54
C ASP A 85 -15.27 -24.76 2.23
N ALA A 86 -16.19 -24.97 1.29
CA ALA A 86 -15.86 -25.49 -0.04
C ALA A 86 -14.95 -24.52 -0.82
N PHE A 87 -15.25 -23.23 -0.76
CA PHE A 87 -14.40 -22.19 -1.33
C PHE A 87 -13.01 -22.17 -0.67
N ALA A 88 -12.95 -22.12 0.66
CA ALA A 88 -11.70 -22.10 1.42
C ALA A 88 -10.84 -23.33 1.14
N LYS A 89 -11.45 -24.52 1.05
CA LYS A 89 -10.79 -25.78 0.70
C LYS A 89 -10.20 -25.72 -0.72
N ARG A 90 -10.98 -25.24 -1.69
CA ARG A 90 -10.51 -25.06 -3.07
C ARG A 90 -9.33 -24.08 -3.13
N GLN A 91 -9.44 -22.91 -2.48
CA GLN A 91 -8.36 -21.92 -2.47
C GLN A 91 -7.10 -22.45 -1.79
N SER A 92 -7.24 -23.19 -0.70
CA SER A 92 -6.10 -23.76 0.03
C SER A 92 -5.31 -24.80 -0.75
N SER A 93 -5.86 -25.34 -1.86
CA SER A 93 -5.14 -26.27 -2.75
C SER A 93 -4.18 -25.56 -3.71
N TYR A 94 -4.38 -24.27 -3.96
CA TYR A 94 -3.51 -23.44 -4.80
C TYR A 94 -2.44 -22.76 -3.92
N LYS A 95 -1.29 -23.41 -3.82
CA LYS A 95 -0.17 -22.90 -3.02
C LYS A 95 1.06 -22.76 -3.90
N VAL A 96 1.78 -21.67 -3.71
CA VAL A 96 3.11 -21.50 -4.30
C VAL A 96 4.05 -22.53 -3.66
N LYS A 97 4.86 -23.19 -4.47
CA LYS A 97 5.92 -24.05 -3.98
C LYS A 97 6.93 -23.20 -3.22
N THR A 98 7.24 -23.58 -1.99
CA THR A 98 8.22 -22.89 -1.15
C THR A 98 9.46 -23.74 -0.95
N GLY A 99 10.62 -23.09 -0.87
CA GLY A 99 11.91 -23.73 -0.63
C GLY A 99 12.70 -23.00 0.46
N ASP A 100 13.80 -23.60 0.85
CA ASP A 100 14.73 -23.02 1.83
C ASP A 100 15.87 -22.31 1.10
N LEU A 101 15.94 -20.99 1.26
CA LEU A 101 16.99 -20.16 0.65
C LEU A 101 18.39 -20.59 1.14
N ALA A 102 18.53 -20.97 2.40
CA ALA A 102 19.83 -21.33 2.97
C ALA A 102 20.51 -22.54 2.29
N THR A 103 19.71 -23.41 1.68
CA THR A 103 20.21 -24.62 1.00
C THR A 103 20.15 -24.49 -0.55
N TYR A 104 19.61 -23.37 -1.05
CA TYR A 104 19.44 -23.18 -2.49
C TYR A 104 20.77 -22.97 -3.23
N LYS A 105 20.85 -23.49 -4.43
CA LYS A 105 21.99 -23.33 -5.35
C LYS A 105 21.48 -23.04 -6.75
N GLY A 106 22.10 -22.10 -7.43
CA GLY A 106 21.75 -21.72 -8.79
C GLY A 106 21.23 -20.28 -8.89
N ASN A 107 20.63 -19.97 -10.02
CA ASN A 107 20.08 -18.65 -10.27
C ASN A 107 18.74 -18.47 -9.55
N CYS A 108 18.53 -17.29 -9.02
CA CYS A 108 17.26 -16.85 -8.51
C CYS A 108 16.90 -15.46 -9.06
N TYR A 109 15.65 -15.10 -8.98
CA TYR A 109 15.06 -13.90 -9.57
C TYR A 109 14.41 -13.07 -8.47
N LEU A 110 14.76 -11.77 -8.47
CA LEU A 110 14.26 -10.82 -7.47
C LEU A 110 13.07 -10.05 -8.04
N GLY A 111 11.92 -10.17 -7.40
CA GLY A 111 10.72 -9.37 -7.67
C GLY A 111 10.44 -8.39 -6.54
N ILE A 112 10.12 -7.14 -6.88
CA ILE A 112 9.81 -6.08 -5.92
C ILE A 112 8.50 -5.40 -6.33
N ASP A 113 7.47 -5.50 -5.49
CA ASP A 113 6.26 -4.69 -5.61
C ASP A 113 6.34 -3.52 -4.62
N ALA A 114 6.61 -2.34 -5.16
CA ALA A 114 6.68 -1.10 -4.40
C ALA A 114 5.34 -0.34 -4.50
N GLY A 115 4.37 -0.75 -3.71
CA GLY A 115 3.06 -0.09 -3.64
C GLY A 115 3.11 1.27 -2.91
N SER A 116 2.00 1.98 -2.90
CA SER A 116 1.87 3.28 -2.21
C SER A 116 2.01 3.17 -0.68
N THR A 117 1.50 2.10 -0.09
CA THR A 117 1.46 1.90 1.37
C THR A 117 2.38 0.79 1.85
N THR A 118 2.63 -0.22 1.03
CA THR A 118 3.40 -1.42 1.39
C THR A 118 4.39 -1.79 0.31
N THR A 119 5.51 -2.39 0.71
CA THR A 119 6.47 -3.04 -0.18
C THR A 119 6.46 -4.54 0.06
N LYS A 120 6.48 -5.31 -1.02
CA LYS A 120 6.69 -6.75 -1.00
C LYS A 120 7.93 -7.07 -1.82
N THR A 121 8.69 -8.04 -1.37
CA THR A 121 9.86 -8.54 -2.08
C THR A 121 9.82 -10.06 -2.09
N ALA A 122 10.05 -10.65 -3.24
CA ALA A 122 10.11 -12.10 -3.41
C ALA A 122 11.42 -12.49 -4.08
N LEU A 123 12.02 -13.59 -3.64
CA LEU A 123 13.11 -14.24 -4.34
C LEU A 123 12.61 -15.61 -4.80
N VAL A 124 12.71 -15.88 -6.10
CA VAL A 124 12.15 -17.07 -6.74
C VAL A 124 13.26 -17.83 -7.43
N GLY A 125 13.31 -19.14 -7.27
CA GLY A 125 14.24 -20.02 -7.95
C GLY A 125 13.85 -20.25 -9.43
N GLU A 126 14.75 -20.88 -10.22
CA GLU A 126 14.53 -21.15 -11.65
C GLU A 126 13.29 -22.00 -11.94
N ASP A 127 12.86 -22.81 -10.99
CA ASP A 127 11.69 -23.68 -11.09
C ASP A 127 10.38 -23.05 -10.54
N GLY A 128 10.38 -21.75 -10.27
CA GLY A 128 9.25 -21.03 -9.67
C GLY A 128 9.09 -21.22 -8.15
N THR A 129 10.04 -21.87 -7.48
CA THR A 129 10.01 -22.04 -6.02
C THR A 129 10.26 -20.71 -5.31
N LEU A 130 9.35 -20.30 -4.43
CA LEU A 130 9.52 -19.13 -3.58
C LEU A 130 10.53 -19.42 -2.48
N LEU A 131 11.67 -18.74 -2.53
CA LEU A 131 12.81 -18.95 -1.62
C LEU A 131 12.82 -17.96 -0.46
N TYR A 132 12.31 -16.74 -0.70
CA TYR A 132 12.22 -15.69 0.30
C TYR A 132 11.02 -14.80 -0.01
N SER A 133 10.37 -14.33 1.02
CA SER A 133 9.31 -13.33 0.92
C SER A 133 9.40 -12.30 2.02
N PHE A 134 9.12 -11.06 1.66
CA PHE A 134 9.10 -9.92 2.57
C PHE A 134 7.82 -9.11 2.34
N TYR A 135 7.20 -8.65 3.41
CA TYR A 135 6.05 -7.75 3.37
C TYR A 135 6.17 -6.74 4.50
N SER A 136 6.10 -5.46 4.18
CA SER A 136 6.17 -4.40 5.20
C SER A 136 5.46 -3.12 4.76
N SER A 137 4.97 -2.36 5.74
CA SER A 137 4.53 -0.98 5.51
C SER A 137 5.70 -0.10 5.09
N ASN A 138 5.45 0.81 4.15
CA ASN A 138 6.42 1.77 3.67
C ASN A 138 6.66 2.93 4.64
N ASN A 139 5.71 3.21 5.52
CA ASN A 139 5.73 4.40 6.37
C ASN A 139 6.07 5.69 5.58
N GLY A 140 5.53 5.80 4.36
CA GLY A 140 5.77 6.91 3.44
C GLY A 140 7.09 6.84 2.64
N ASN A 141 7.92 5.81 2.82
CA ASN A 141 9.20 5.70 2.12
C ASN A 141 9.44 4.28 1.57
N PRO A 142 8.91 3.96 0.37
CA PRO A 142 9.07 2.65 -0.25
C PRO A 142 10.54 2.29 -0.54
N LEU A 143 11.36 3.27 -0.93
CA LEU A 143 12.78 3.01 -1.23
C LEU A 143 13.55 2.51 0.01
N LYS A 144 13.34 3.13 1.16
CA LYS A 144 13.97 2.70 2.42
C LYS A 144 13.53 1.29 2.81
N THR A 145 12.25 0.98 2.63
CA THR A 145 11.69 -0.35 2.91
C THR A 145 12.26 -1.41 1.97
N THR A 146 12.37 -1.09 0.68
CA THR A 146 13.01 -1.97 -0.32
C THR A 146 14.48 -2.23 0.00
N ILE A 147 15.26 -1.19 0.32
CA ILE A 147 16.68 -1.33 0.69
C ILE A 147 16.83 -2.27 1.89
N ARG A 148 15.92 -2.19 2.88
CA ARG A 148 15.93 -3.09 4.03
C ARG A 148 15.74 -4.55 3.59
N SER A 149 14.73 -4.85 2.77
CA SER A 149 14.48 -6.21 2.30
C SER A 149 15.64 -6.78 1.49
N ILE A 150 16.28 -5.96 0.65
CA ILE A 150 17.45 -6.38 -0.14
C ILE A 150 18.64 -6.70 0.77
N LYS A 151 18.87 -5.90 1.81
CA LYS A 151 19.93 -6.19 2.79
C LYS A 151 19.69 -7.51 3.50
N GLU A 152 18.44 -7.77 3.93
CA GLU A 152 18.07 -9.06 4.52
C GLU A 152 18.32 -10.23 3.55
N ILE A 153 17.99 -10.07 2.26
CA ILE A 153 18.27 -11.08 1.24
C ILE A 153 19.78 -11.33 1.11
N TYR A 154 20.60 -10.29 1.05
CA TYR A 154 22.05 -10.45 0.93
C TYR A 154 22.70 -11.12 2.15
N GLU A 155 22.16 -10.88 3.35
CA GLU A 155 22.61 -11.56 4.57
C GLU A 155 22.24 -13.05 4.58
N LEU A 156 21.14 -13.42 3.94
CA LEU A 156 20.62 -14.79 3.89
C LEU A 156 21.08 -15.58 2.66
N LEU A 157 21.57 -14.88 1.62
CA LEU A 157 21.90 -15.49 0.33
C LEU A 157 23.12 -16.44 0.48
N PRO A 158 22.99 -17.75 0.23
CA PRO A 158 24.10 -18.68 0.34
C PRO A 158 25.10 -18.51 -0.79
N GLU A 159 26.35 -18.90 -0.58
CA GLU A 159 27.45 -18.79 -1.56
C GLU A 159 27.13 -19.45 -2.92
N GLY A 160 26.28 -20.48 -2.92
CA GLY A 160 25.87 -21.19 -4.14
C GLY A 160 24.71 -20.58 -4.90
N ALA A 161 24.06 -19.52 -4.40
CA ALA A 161 22.94 -18.84 -5.01
C ALA A 161 23.36 -17.50 -5.62
N LYS A 162 22.74 -17.12 -6.76
CA LYS A 162 23.01 -15.87 -7.45
C LYS A 162 21.69 -15.23 -7.90
N ILE A 163 21.48 -13.96 -7.56
CA ILE A 163 20.42 -13.16 -8.16
C ILE A 163 20.82 -12.86 -9.61
N ALA A 164 20.14 -13.51 -10.55
CA ALA A 164 20.47 -13.43 -11.98
C ALA A 164 19.73 -12.31 -12.68
N TYR A 165 18.56 -11.91 -12.17
CA TYR A 165 17.73 -10.85 -12.74
C TYR A 165 16.82 -10.25 -11.67
N SER A 166 16.46 -8.98 -11.84
CA SER A 166 15.65 -8.21 -10.89
C SER A 166 14.62 -7.36 -11.61
N CYS A 167 13.39 -7.34 -11.07
CA CYS A 167 12.30 -6.56 -11.62
C CYS A 167 11.52 -5.85 -10.51
N SER A 168 11.07 -4.63 -10.78
CA SER A 168 10.16 -3.88 -9.92
C SER A 168 8.81 -3.65 -10.58
N THR A 169 7.77 -3.52 -9.74
CA THR A 169 6.40 -3.18 -10.15
C THR A 169 5.74 -2.30 -9.10
N GLY A 170 4.50 -1.86 -9.34
CA GLY A 170 3.72 -1.01 -8.45
C GLY A 170 3.96 0.49 -8.67
N TYR A 171 3.31 1.33 -7.87
CA TYR A 171 3.42 2.80 -7.99
C TYR A 171 4.85 3.36 -7.86
N GLY A 172 5.70 2.67 -7.10
CA GLY A 172 7.10 3.02 -6.91
C GLY A 172 8.06 2.38 -7.93
N GLU A 173 7.57 1.68 -8.95
CA GLU A 173 8.37 0.91 -9.90
C GLU A 173 9.53 1.70 -10.46
N ALA A 174 9.26 2.83 -11.12
CA ALA A 174 10.29 3.64 -11.77
C ALA A 174 11.34 4.20 -10.78
N LEU A 175 10.89 4.60 -9.57
CA LEU A 175 11.78 5.06 -8.52
C LEU A 175 12.72 3.95 -8.06
N ILE A 176 12.18 2.77 -7.79
CA ILE A 176 12.94 1.62 -7.29
C ILE A 176 13.93 1.12 -8.36
N LYS A 177 13.45 0.97 -9.60
CA LYS A 177 14.32 0.60 -10.74
C LYS A 177 15.51 1.55 -10.89
N ALA A 178 15.24 2.86 -10.92
CA ALA A 178 16.29 3.86 -11.09
C ALA A 178 17.26 3.94 -9.91
N ALA A 179 16.74 3.91 -8.67
CA ALA A 179 17.55 4.06 -7.46
C ALA A 179 18.45 2.84 -7.19
N LEU A 180 17.99 1.65 -7.52
CA LEU A 180 18.68 0.38 -7.23
C LEU A 180 19.31 -0.25 -8.47
N ILE A 181 19.16 0.38 -9.64
CA ILE A 181 19.70 -0.09 -10.93
C ILE A 181 19.20 -1.53 -11.21
N LEU A 182 17.88 -1.74 -11.08
CA LEU A 182 17.27 -3.03 -11.40
C LEU A 182 17.23 -3.25 -12.91
N ASP A 183 17.24 -4.51 -13.32
CA ASP A 183 17.25 -4.90 -14.74
C ASP A 183 15.98 -4.45 -15.46
N GLU A 184 14.80 -4.61 -14.83
CA GLU A 184 13.52 -4.33 -15.47
C GLU A 184 12.53 -3.64 -14.52
N GLY A 185 11.53 -2.97 -15.10
CA GLY A 185 10.33 -2.48 -14.46
C GLY A 185 9.12 -2.89 -15.28
N GLU A 186 8.09 -3.41 -14.63
CA GLU A 186 6.93 -3.94 -15.32
C GLU A 186 5.64 -3.42 -14.68
N VAL A 187 4.60 -3.25 -15.49
CA VAL A 187 3.29 -2.85 -14.97
C VAL A 187 2.67 -3.97 -14.14
N GLU A 188 1.94 -3.59 -13.10
CA GLU A 188 1.39 -4.50 -12.09
C GLU A 188 0.47 -5.58 -12.71
N THR A 189 -0.35 -5.21 -13.72
CA THR A 189 -1.23 -6.15 -14.41
C THR A 189 -0.50 -7.24 -15.18
N VAL A 190 0.66 -6.91 -15.77
CA VAL A 190 1.51 -7.88 -16.46
C VAL A 190 2.19 -8.79 -15.45
N SER A 191 2.70 -8.24 -14.35
CA SER A 191 3.30 -9.01 -13.26
C SER A 191 2.31 -10.03 -12.67
N HIS A 192 1.05 -9.62 -12.44
CA HIS A 192 -0.01 -10.54 -12.00
C HIS A 192 -0.37 -11.63 -13.01
N TYR A 193 -0.27 -11.30 -14.30
CA TYR A 193 -0.56 -12.30 -15.35
C TYR A 193 0.48 -13.42 -15.39
N TYR A 194 1.75 -13.12 -15.10
CA TYR A 194 2.82 -14.12 -15.10
C TYR A 194 2.92 -14.93 -13.80
N ALA A 195 2.35 -14.45 -12.70
CA ALA A 195 2.35 -15.14 -11.41
C ALA A 195 1.27 -16.23 -11.33
#